data_b2e90afbdbe899c7edf0532583bf1f68
#
_entry.id   b2e90afbdbe899c7edf0532583bf1f68
#
_cell.length_a   1.000
_cell.length_b   1.000
_cell.length_c   1.000
_cell.angle_alpha   90.00
_cell.angle_beta   90.00
_cell.angle_gamma   90.00
#
_symmetry.space_group_name_H-M   'P 1'
#
loop_
_entity.id
_entity.type
_entity.pdbx_description
1 polymer ?
#
loop_
_entity_poly.entity_id
_entity_poly.type
_entity_poly.pdbx_seq_one_letter_code
_entity_poly.pdbx_strand_id
1 'polypeptide(L)'
;MKTALALPFLLLLLLSTVSAFAQNASISAAESACGPRGAQFIVKISPDDQHATVQPDPGKALVYVIEDQKFKTVRDVTARVGVDGTWVGANRGNSYLFFAVEPGEHHFCTDWISDYLPHGRLVSLNSFTAEAGRVYYFRARTTSSPSGSSFASAALDLDLVNNDEGKLLVASASLSVSQPKK
;
A
#
# COMPACT_ATOMS: atom_id res chain seq x y z
N MET A 1 -19.84 44.78 37.51
CA MET A 1 -20.32 43.92 36.41
C MET A 1 -19.25 43.84 35.30
N LYS A 2 -18.20 43.02 35.47
CA LYS A 2 -17.13 42.83 34.47
C LYS A 2 -16.46 41.45 34.67
N THR A 3 -17.17 40.30 34.44
CA THR A 3 -16.55 39.00 34.48
C THR A 3 -17.28 37.92 33.65
N ALA A 4 -17.72 38.26 32.41
CA ALA A 4 -18.47 37.28 31.60
C ALA A 4 -17.94 37.09 30.19
N LEU A 5 -16.73 37.58 29.83
CA LEU A 5 -16.24 37.45 28.44
C LEU A 5 -15.01 36.52 28.23
N ALA A 6 -14.47 35.93 29.27
CA ALA A 6 -13.24 35.12 29.15
C ALA A 6 -13.46 33.64 28.89
N LEU A 7 -14.64 33.09 29.18
CA LEU A 7 -14.89 31.64 29.04
C LEU A 7 -15.01 31.10 27.61
N PRO A 8 -15.65 31.79 26.65
CA PRO A 8 -15.80 31.24 25.30
C PRO A 8 -14.50 31.23 24.50
N PHE A 9 -13.54 32.10 24.82
CA PHE A 9 -12.27 32.17 24.09
C PHE A 9 -11.31 31.03 24.47
N LEU A 10 -11.37 30.56 25.72
CA LEU A 10 -10.54 29.44 26.19
C LEU A 10 -11.02 28.10 25.63
N LEU A 11 -12.33 27.95 25.42
CA LEU A 11 -12.92 26.72 24.86
C LEU A 11 -12.61 26.56 23.36
N LEU A 12 -12.47 27.67 22.62
CA LEU A 12 -12.12 27.64 21.20
C LEU A 12 -10.66 27.25 20.96
N LEU A 13 -9.75 27.59 21.89
CA LEU A 13 -8.33 27.23 21.79
C LEU A 13 -8.06 25.74 22.05
N LEU A 14 -8.91 25.07 22.83
CA LEU A 14 -8.75 23.64 23.14
C LEU A 14 -9.20 22.73 21.98
N LEU A 15 -10.09 23.19 21.11
CA LEU A 15 -10.57 22.42 19.96
C LEU A 15 -9.57 22.37 18.78
N SER A 16 -8.63 23.33 18.70
CA SER A 16 -7.64 23.38 17.61
C SER A 16 -6.45 22.45 17.77
N THR A 17 -6.22 21.90 18.95
CA THR A 17 -5.05 21.03 19.21
C THR A 17 -5.28 19.56 18.85
N VAL A 18 -6.54 19.12 18.79
CA VAL A 18 -6.86 17.70 18.54
C VAL A 18 -6.54 17.28 17.09
N SER A 19 -6.69 18.16 16.13
CA SER A 19 -6.45 17.86 14.71
C SER A 19 -4.97 17.60 14.39
N ALA A 20 -4.04 18.26 15.09
CA ALA A 20 -2.61 18.08 14.85
C ALA A 20 -2.09 16.72 15.33
N PHE A 21 -2.64 16.19 16.41
CA PHE A 21 -2.24 14.88 16.94
C PHE A 21 -2.72 13.73 16.05
N ALA A 22 -3.91 13.82 15.49
CA ALA A 22 -4.45 12.80 14.59
C ALA A 22 -3.66 12.70 13.28
N GLN A 23 -3.23 13.82 12.72
CA GLN A 23 -2.40 13.85 11.50
C GLN A 23 -1.00 13.27 11.75
N ASN A 24 -0.38 13.58 12.87
CA ASN A 24 0.93 13.02 13.23
C ASN A 24 0.86 11.51 13.48
N ALA A 25 -0.20 11.00 14.09
CA ALA A 25 -0.40 9.57 14.31
C ALA A 25 -0.57 8.80 13.00
N SER A 26 -1.31 9.34 12.03
CA SER A 26 -1.49 8.69 10.72
C SER A 26 -0.20 8.68 9.89
N ILE A 27 0.60 9.73 9.96
CA ILE A 27 1.92 9.80 9.30
C ILE A 27 2.86 8.78 9.94
N SER A 28 2.89 8.68 11.26
CA SER A 28 3.73 7.72 11.99
C SER A 28 3.34 6.28 11.67
N ALA A 29 2.05 5.95 11.58
CA ALA A 29 1.57 4.63 11.18
C ALA A 29 2.01 4.29 9.74
N ALA A 30 1.88 5.23 8.81
CA ALA A 30 2.34 5.02 7.44
C ALA A 30 3.87 4.84 7.36
N GLU A 31 4.63 5.56 8.16
CA GLU A 31 6.11 5.43 8.18
C GLU A 31 6.58 4.12 8.81
N SER A 32 5.86 3.60 9.81
CA SER A 32 6.20 2.30 10.42
C SER A 32 5.88 1.10 9.52
N ALA A 33 4.92 1.22 8.64
CA ALA A 33 4.58 0.13 7.71
C ALA A 33 5.30 0.25 6.36
N CYS A 34 5.45 1.46 5.83
CA CYS A 34 5.93 1.68 4.47
C CYS A 34 7.45 1.60 4.34
N GLY A 35 8.13 2.58 4.86
CA GLY A 35 9.56 2.81 4.63
C GLY A 35 9.86 4.28 4.33
N PRO A 36 11.13 4.67 4.20
CA PRO A 36 11.54 6.05 4.04
C PRO A 36 10.89 6.73 2.84
N ARG A 37 10.50 7.99 3.00
CA ARG A 37 9.97 8.81 1.89
C ARG A 37 11.03 8.98 0.79
N GLY A 38 10.57 9.13 -0.45
CA GLY A 38 11.44 9.43 -1.58
C GLY A 38 12.10 8.22 -2.23
N ALA A 39 11.98 7.02 -1.68
CA ALA A 39 12.48 5.83 -2.34
C ALA A 39 11.81 5.66 -3.72
N GLN A 40 12.61 5.41 -4.74
CA GLN A 40 12.14 5.15 -6.10
C GLN A 40 12.60 3.75 -6.54
N PHE A 41 11.82 3.13 -7.43
CA PHE A 41 12.15 1.82 -7.98
C PHE A 41 12.19 1.86 -9.51
N ILE A 42 13.11 1.09 -10.05
CA ILE A 42 13.08 0.68 -11.46
C ILE A 42 12.36 -0.66 -11.48
N VAL A 43 11.24 -0.72 -12.20
CA VAL A 43 10.40 -1.92 -12.29
C VAL A 43 10.47 -2.47 -13.71
N LYS A 44 10.80 -3.74 -13.83
CA LYS A 44 10.75 -4.51 -15.08
C LYS A 44 9.67 -5.57 -14.95
N ILE A 45 8.82 -5.68 -15.95
CA ILE A 45 7.85 -6.75 -16.06
C ILE A 45 8.50 -7.90 -16.81
N SER A 46 8.55 -9.05 -16.19
CA SER A 46 8.99 -10.29 -16.83
C SER A 46 7.76 -11.02 -17.35
N PRO A 47 7.73 -11.38 -18.63
CA PRO A 47 6.74 -12.33 -19.12
C PRO A 47 7.05 -13.68 -18.43
N ASP A 48 6.29 -13.97 -17.38
CA ASP A 48 6.38 -15.25 -16.70
C ASP A 48 5.21 -16.12 -17.15
N ASP A 49 5.41 -16.87 -18.20
CA ASP A 49 4.41 -17.78 -18.73
C ASP A 49 4.23 -19.02 -17.86
N GLN A 50 5.12 -19.23 -16.88
CA GLN A 50 5.11 -20.45 -16.08
C GLN A 50 4.54 -20.24 -14.67
N HIS A 51 4.42 -18.99 -14.18
CA HIS A 51 3.92 -18.66 -12.84
C HIS A 51 4.42 -19.65 -11.79
N ALA A 52 5.75 -19.81 -11.71
CA ALA A 52 6.39 -20.83 -10.89
C ALA A 52 5.80 -20.81 -9.48
N THR A 53 5.29 -21.94 -9.03
CA THR A 53 4.81 -22.10 -7.66
C THR A 53 6.03 -22.04 -6.73
N VAL A 54 6.27 -20.86 -6.17
CA VAL A 54 7.32 -20.67 -5.18
C VAL A 54 6.83 -21.24 -3.85
N GLN A 55 7.66 -22.05 -3.20
CA GLN A 55 7.38 -22.54 -1.86
C GLN A 55 7.98 -21.58 -0.83
N PRO A 56 7.35 -21.42 0.33
CA PRO A 56 7.95 -20.70 1.44
C PRO A 56 9.31 -21.27 1.82
N ASP A 57 10.28 -20.43 2.10
CA ASP A 57 11.53 -20.85 2.73
C ASP A 57 11.25 -21.55 4.07
N PRO A 58 12.09 -22.53 4.48
CA PRO A 58 11.92 -23.18 5.77
C PRO A 58 11.84 -22.19 6.92
N GLY A 59 10.77 -22.28 7.70
CA GLY A 59 10.52 -21.41 8.84
C GLY A 59 9.91 -20.05 8.52
N LYS A 60 9.75 -19.67 7.25
CA LYS A 60 9.17 -18.38 6.82
C LYS A 60 7.78 -18.53 6.21
N ALA A 61 7.08 -17.43 6.09
CA ALA A 61 5.90 -17.32 5.25
C ALA A 61 6.26 -16.67 3.91
N LEU A 62 5.48 -16.98 2.87
CA LEU A 62 5.58 -16.36 1.56
C LEU A 62 4.41 -15.41 1.34
N VAL A 63 4.70 -14.22 0.88
CA VAL A 63 3.69 -13.18 0.62
C VAL A 63 3.74 -12.78 -0.86
N TYR A 64 2.58 -12.82 -1.51
CA TYR A 64 2.36 -12.24 -2.82
C TYR A 64 1.60 -10.92 -2.68
N VAL A 65 2.04 -9.92 -3.42
CA VAL A 65 1.29 -8.66 -3.59
C VAL A 65 0.99 -8.49 -5.08
N ILE A 66 -0.29 -8.44 -5.42
CA ILE A 66 -0.77 -8.43 -6.79
C ILE A 66 -1.48 -7.11 -7.07
N GLU A 67 -1.07 -6.40 -8.11
CA GLU A 67 -1.80 -5.28 -8.69
C GLU A 67 -2.49 -5.76 -9.96
N ASP A 68 -3.81 -5.92 -9.93
CA ASP A 68 -4.59 -6.50 -11.03
C ASP A 68 -5.20 -5.48 -11.99
N GLN A 69 -4.85 -4.21 -11.84
CA GLN A 69 -5.40 -3.13 -12.64
C GLN A 69 -4.66 -2.94 -13.96
N LYS A 70 -5.46 -2.93 -15.04
CA LYS A 70 -5.00 -2.59 -16.39
C LYS A 70 -5.49 -1.20 -16.75
N PHE A 71 -4.64 -0.20 -16.61
CA PHE A 71 -4.96 1.14 -17.09
C PHE A 71 -4.70 1.23 -18.60
N LYS A 72 -5.76 1.41 -19.39
CA LYS A 72 -5.62 1.60 -20.83
C LYS A 72 -5.10 3.00 -21.22
N THR A 73 -5.20 3.97 -20.34
CA THR A 73 -5.01 5.39 -20.68
C THR A 73 -4.00 6.13 -19.80
N VAL A 74 -3.63 5.57 -18.64
CA VAL A 74 -2.63 6.16 -17.76
C VAL A 74 -1.36 5.34 -17.89
N ARG A 75 -0.23 6.02 -18.15
CA ARG A 75 1.08 5.37 -18.15
C ARG A 75 1.28 4.62 -16.85
N ASP A 76 1.84 3.45 -16.96
CA ASP A 76 2.14 2.50 -15.91
C ASP A 76 2.48 3.17 -14.57
N VAL A 77 1.54 3.10 -13.67
CA VAL A 77 1.72 3.58 -12.30
C VAL A 77 2.55 2.55 -11.54
N THR A 78 3.41 3.04 -10.69
CA THR A 78 4.23 2.19 -9.83
C THR A 78 3.64 2.20 -8.42
N ALA A 79 3.26 1.02 -7.93
CA ALA A 79 2.85 0.81 -6.55
C ALA A 79 4.03 0.20 -5.78
N ARG A 80 4.57 0.95 -4.81
CA ARG A 80 5.60 0.44 -3.90
C ARG A 80 4.96 -0.41 -2.83
N VAL A 81 5.68 -1.41 -2.38
CA VAL A 81 5.27 -2.31 -1.29
C VAL A 81 6.27 -2.21 -0.15
N GLY A 82 5.77 -1.92 1.03
CA GLY A 82 6.54 -1.84 2.26
C GLY A 82 6.06 -2.81 3.32
N VAL A 83 6.98 -3.26 4.16
CA VAL A 83 6.74 -4.13 5.31
C VAL A 83 7.59 -3.64 6.46
N ASP A 84 6.97 -3.40 7.62
CA ASP A 84 7.65 -3.05 8.86
C ASP A 84 8.65 -1.90 8.70
N GLY A 85 8.25 -0.86 7.96
CA GLY A 85 9.06 0.31 7.72
C GLY A 85 10.16 0.15 6.66
N THR A 86 10.16 -0.95 5.90
CA THR A 86 11.14 -1.23 4.85
C THR A 86 10.46 -1.47 3.51
N TRP A 87 10.94 -0.81 2.45
CA TRP A 87 10.47 -1.08 1.10
C TRP A 87 11.04 -2.41 0.60
N VAL A 88 10.16 -3.34 0.25
CA VAL A 88 10.51 -4.68 -0.24
C VAL A 88 10.46 -4.79 -1.76
N GLY A 89 9.76 -3.87 -2.43
CA GLY A 89 9.67 -3.87 -3.88
C GLY A 89 8.63 -2.91 -4.42
N ALA A 90 8.33 -3.06 -5.70
CA ALA A 90 7.29 -2.32 -6.38
C ALA A 90 6.66 -3.12 -7.52
N ASN A 91 5.37 -2.91 -7.74
CA ASN A 91 4.58 -3.42 -8.87
C ASN A 91 4.35 -2.35 -9.92
N ARG A 92 4.03 -2.76 -11.12
CA ARG A 92 3.71 -1.87 -12.23
C ARG A 92 2.64 -2.46 -13.13
N GLY A 93 1.45 -1.88 -13.08
CA GLY A 93 0.32 -2.38 -13.86
C GLY A 93 -0.11 -3.77 -13.41
N ASN A 94 -0.64 -4.60 -14.32
CA ASN A 94 -1.11 -5.94 -14.04
C ASN A 94 0.06 -6.89 -13.73
N SER A 95 0.64 -6.77 -12.53
CA SER A 95 1.80 -7.56 -12.11
C SER A 95 1.77 -7.92 -10.64
N TYR A 96 2.59 -8.89 -10.28
CA TYR A 96 2.79 -9.30 -8.90
C TYR A 96 4.28 -9.31 -8.53
N LEU A 97 4.56 -9.15 -7.26
CA LEU A 97 5.84 -9.47 -6.64
C LEU A 97 5.60 -10.41 -5.46
N PHE A 98 6.65 -11.10 -5.04
CA PHE A 98 6.59 -11.94 -3.84
C PHE A 98 7.88 -11.84 -3.03
N PHE A 99 7.77 -12.10 -1.74
CA PHE A 99 8.90 -12.10 -0.79
C PHE A 99 8.56 -12.94 0.43
N ALA A 100 9.60 -13.33 1.17
CA ALA A 100 9.44 -14.06 2.41
C ALA A 100 9.41 -13.10 3.61
N VAL A 101 8.63 -13.48 4.65
CA VAL A 101 8.60 -12.81 5.95
C VAL A 101 8.78 -13.83 7.07
N GLU A 102 9.29 -13.39 8.21
CA GLU A 102 9.37 -14.20 9.42
C GLU A 102 7.94 -14.43 9.98
N PRO A 103 7.69 -15.48 10.77
CA PRO A 103 6.42 -15.62 11.48
C PRO A 103 6.23 -14.49 12.50
N GLY A 104 5.00 -13.99 12.61
CA GLY A 104 4.66 -12.91 13.53
C GLY A 104 3.72 -11.88 12.93
N GLU A 105 3.46 -10.81 13.68
CA GLU A 105 2.65 -9.69 13.21
C GLU A 105 3.51 -8.78 12.32
N HIS A 106 2.95 -8.41 11.17
CA HIS A 106 3.57 -7.52 10.19
C HIS A 106 2.65 -6.38 9.84
N HIS A 107 3.23 -5.20 9.68
CA HIS A 107 2.57 -4.01 9.17
C HIS A 107 2.91 -3.81 7.69
N PHE A 108 1.88 -3.80 6.89
CA PHE A 108 1.97 -3.77 5.44
C PHE A 108 1.53 -2.43 4.87
N CYS A 109 2.17 -2.02 3.80
CA CYS A 109 1.81 -0.80 3.10
C CYS A 109 1.91 -0.99 1.59
N THR A 110 0.97 -0.42 0.85
CA THR A 110 1.17 -0.09 -0.56
C THR A 110 1.04 1.42 -0.75
N ASP A 111 1.91 1.96 -1.60
CA ASP A 111 2.02 3.39 -1.85
C ASP A 111 2.12 3.62 -3.37
N TRP A 112 1.08 4.21 -3.91
CA TRP A 112 0.96 4.49 -5.32
C TRP A 112 1.54 5.85 -5.67
N ILE A 113 2.55 5.86 -6.53
CA ILE A 113 3.20 7.06 -7.00
C ILE A 113 2.73 7.34 -8.42
N SER A 114 2.12 8.49 -8.62
CA SER A 114 1.78 8.99 -9.94
C SER A 114 2.08 10.47 -10.04
N ASP A 115 2.83 10.85 -11.04
CA ASP A 115 3.08 12.25 -11.40
C ASP A 115 1.82 12.93 -11.97
N TYR A 116 0.77 12.16 -12.23
CA TYR A 116 -0.49 12.62 -12.83
C TYR A 116 -1.60 12.92 -11.83
N LEU A 117 -1.44 12.56 -10.57
CA LEU A 117 -2.41 12.90 -9.54
C LEU A 117 -2.08 14.28 -8.94
N PRO A 118 -2.93 15.29 -9.16
CA PRO A 118 -2.62 16.66 -8.74
C PRO A 118 -2.52 16.85 -7.23
N HIS A 119 -2.92 15.88 -6.43
CA HIS A 119 -3.03 16.03 -4.97
C HIS A 119 -2.59 14.82 -4.16
N GLY A 120 -1.76 13.96 -4.71
CA GLY A 120 -1.40 13.06 -3.67
C GLY A 120 -0.97 11.65 -3.98
N ARG A 121 -0.32 11.25 -3.04
CA ARG A 121 0.12 9.92 -2.69
C ARG A 121 -1.10 9.13 -2.20
N LEU A 122 -1.45 8.06 -2.88
CA LEU A 122 -2.41 7.10 -2.37
C LEU A 122 -1.65 6.05 -1.57
N VAL A 123 -2.01 5.90 -0.31
CA VAL A 123 -1.39 4.93 0.60
C VAL A 123 -2.49 4.07 1.21
N SER A 124 -2.29 2.76 1.22
CA SER A 124 -3.11 1.83 1.97
C SER A 124 -2.26 1.03 2.93
N LEU A 125 -2.79 0.79 4.12
CA LEU A 125 -2.14 0.06 5.19
C LEU A 125 -2.96 -1.17 5.55
N ASN A 126 -2.27 -2.25 5.90
CA ASN A 126 -2.88 -3.46 6.44
C ASN A 126 -1.94 -4.06 7.49
N SER A 127 -2.46 -4.92 8.34
CA SER A 127 -1.65 -5.76 9.24
C SER A 127 -2.14 -7.20 9.19
N PHE A 128 -1.23 -8.14 9.36
CA PHE A 128 -1.57 -9.55 9.40
C PHE A 128 -0.55 -10.32 10.25
N THR A 129 -0.96 -11.50 10.72
CA THR A 129 -0.07 -12.42 11.40
C THR A 129 0.39 -13.50 10.44
N ALA A 130 1.70 -13.57 10.17
CA ALA A 130 2.31 -14.60 9.34
C ALA A 130 2.59 -15.87 10.14
N GLU A 131 2.30 -17.01 9.55
CA GLU A 131 2.62 -18.34 10.09
C GLU A 131 3.64 -19.03 9.18
N ALA A 132 4.62 -19.72 9.77
CA ALA A 132 5.64 -20.47 9.03
C ALA A 132 5.01 -21.48 8.05
N GLY A 133 5.55 -21.53 6.84
CA GLY A 133 5.08 -22.43 5.78
C GLY A 133 3.78 -22.01 5.09
N ARG A 134 3.18 -20.88 5.48
CA ARG A 134 1.95 -20.37 4.86
C ARG A 134 2.25 -19.43 3.70
N VAL A 135 1.29 -19.37 2.77
CA VAL A 135 1.31 -18.42 1.65
C VAL A 135 0.15 -17.45 1.82
N TYR A 136 0.43 -16.17 1.67
CA TYR A 136 -0.53 -15.08 1.78
C TYR A 136 -0.59 -14.30 0.48
N TYR A 137 -1.78 -13.87 0.09
CA TYR A 137 -2.03 -13.12 -1.12
C TYR A 137 -2.70 -11.80 -0.77
N PHE A 138 -2.04 -10.70 -1.13
CA PHE A 138 -2.58 -9.36 -1.00
C PHE A 138 -2.88 -8.79 -2.37
N ARG A 139 -4.07 -8.24 -2.52
CA ARG A 139 -4.51 -7.53 -3.72
C ARG A 139 -4.43 -6.04 -3.48
N ALA A 140 -3.61 -5.36 -4.26
CA ALA A 140 -3.56 -3.90 -4.31
C ALA A 140 -4.40 -3.42 -5.49
N ARG A 141 -5.37 -2.51 -5.25
CA ARG A 141 -6.20 -1.97 -6.32
C ARG A 141 -6.57 -0.52 -6.05
N THR A 142 -6.69 0.25 -7.11
CA THR A 142 -7.22 1.60 -7.04
C THR A 142 -8.70 1.57 -7.31
N THR A 143 -9.49 2.14 -6.42
CA THR A 143 -10.92 2.33 -6.58
C THR A 143 -11.19 3.80 -6.86
N SER A 144 -12.12 4.09 -7.77
CA SER A 144 -12.58 5.45 -8.05
C SER A 144 -14.08 5.53 -7.80
N SER A 145 -14.51 6.50 -6.99
CA SER A 145 -15.92 6.78 -6.84
C SER A 145 -16.36 7.77 -7.93
N PRO A 146 -17.40 7.49 -8.71
CA PRO A 146 -17.95 8.43 -9.67
C PRO A 146 -18.73 9.51 -8.92
N SER A 147 -18.05 10.52 -8.46
CA SER A 147 -18.63 11.75 -7.96
C SER A 147 -18.57 12.78 -9.08
N GLY A 148 -19.70 13.31 -9.51
CA GLY A 148 -19.95 14.12 -10.72
C GLY A 148 -19.12 15.37 -10.97
N SER A 149 -17.95 15.48 -10.43
CA SER A 149 -16.91 16.45 -10.75
C SER A 149 -15.67 15.72 -11.23
N SER A 150 -15.02 16.23 -12.19
CA SER A 150 -14.02 15.66 -13.09
C SER A 150 -12.78 14.98 -12.52
N PHE A 151 -12.64 14.79 -11.24
CA PHE A 151 -11.66 13.90 -10.60
C PHE A 151 -12.28 13.31 -9.34
N ALA A 152 -12.89 12.15 -9.51
CA ALA A 152 -13.31 11.28 -8.44
C ALA A 152 -12.22 11.08 -7.39
N SER A 153 -12.61 10.97 -6.14
CA SER A 153 -11.71 10.54 -5.09
C SER A 153 -11.21 9.14 -5.42
N ALA A 154 -9.93 9.02 -5.74
CA ALA A 154 -9.28 7.73 -5.88
C ALA A 154 -8.86 7.25 -4.49
N ALA A 155 -9.07 5.98 -4.21
CA ALA A 155 -8.56 5.29 -3.04
C ALA A 155 -7.68 4.12 -3.49
N LEU A 156 -6.71 3.76 -2.68
CA LEU A 156 -5.90 2.57 -2.86
C LEU A 156 -6.27 1.59 -1.75
N ASP A 157 -6.68 0.39 -2.12
CA ASP A 157 -7.03 -0.68 -1.20
C ASP A 157 -5.93 -1.75 -1.23
N LEU A 158 -5.64 -2.34 -0.07
CA LEU A 158 -4.71 -3.45 0.10
C LEU A 158 -5.41 -4.53 0.91
N ASP A 159 -5.96 -5.52 0.22
CA ASP A 159 -6.83 -6.54 0.81
C ASP A 159 -6.12 -7.89 0.86
N LEU A 160 -6.21 -8.59 2.00
CA LEU A 160 -5.87 -9.99 2.09
C LEU A 160 -6.97 -10.81 1.41
N VAL A 161 -6.62 -11.59 0.39
CA VAL A 161 -7.56 -12.43 -0.34
C VAL A 161 -7.34 -13.91 -0.01
N ASN A 162 -8.34 -14.74 -0.29
CA ASN A 162 -8.22 -16.19 -0.07
C ASN A 162 -7.28 -16.84 -1.11
N ASN A 163 -6.87 -18.07 -0.82
CA ASN A 163 -5.89 -18.80 -1.64
C ASN A 163 -6.33 -19.00 -3.10
N ASP A 164 -7.61 -19.24 -3.35
CA ASP A 164 -8.08 -19.55 -4.70
C ASP A 164 -8.10 -18.26 -5.55
N GLU A 165 -8.59 -17.16 -4.98
CA GLU A 165 -8.55 -15.84 -5.62
C GLU A 165 -7.09 -15.40 -5.83
N GLY A 166 -6.23 -15.57 -4.83
CA GLY A 166 -4.82 -15.20 -4.92
C GLY A 166 -4.08 -15.94 -6.04
N LYS A 167 -4.28 -17.23 -6.15
CA LYS A 167 -3.71 -18.06 -7.24
C LYS A 167 -4.22 -17.63 -8.61
N LEU A 168 -5.52 -17.33 -8.73
CA LEU A 168 -6.11 -16.82 -9.98
C LEU A 168 -5.50 -15.49 -10.38
N LEU A 169 -5.34 -14.57 -9.43
CA LEU A 169 -4.75 -13.25 -9.67
C LEU A 169 -3.29 -13.38 -10.12
N VAL A 170 -2.48 -14.20 -9.45
CA VAL A 170 -1.08 -14.47 -9.83
C VAL A 170 -1.02 -15.07 -11.24
N ALA A 171 -1.85 -16.06 -11.55
CA ALA A 171 -1.90 -16.68 -12.87
C ALA A 171 -2.34 -15.72 -13.99
N SER A 172 -3.00 -14.61 -13.64
CA SER A 172 -3.49 -13.60 -14.58
C SER A 172 -2.57 -12.38 -14.72
N ALA A 173 -1.52 -12.30 -13.91
CA ALA A 173 -0.60 -11.17 -13.82
C ALA A 173 0.82 -11.57 -14.24
N SER A 174 1.69 -10.61 -14.53
CA SER A 174 3.10 -10.85 -14.86
C SER A 174 3.98 -10.64 -13.63
N LEU A 175 5.16 -11.28 -13.59
CA LEU A 175 6.12 -11.08 -12.52
C LEU A 175 6.75 -9.68 -12.61
N SER A 176 6.72 -8.96 -11.51
CA SER A 176 7.39 -7.67 -11.36
C SER A 176 8.74 -7.85 -10.68
N VAL A 177 9.81 -7.46 -11.36
CA VAL A 177 11.17 -7.44 -10.81
C VAL A 177 11.55 -5.99 -10.57
N SER A 178 11.74 -5.62 -9.31
CA SER A 178 12.02 -4.24 -8.93
C SER A 178 13.39 -4.10 -8.25
N GLN A 179 14.03 -2.95 -8.50
CA GLN A 179 15.30 -2.58 -7.88
C GLN A 179 15.23 -1.13 -7.41
N PRO A 180 15.77 -0.80 -6.23
CA PRO A 180 15.87 0.59 -5.80
C PRO A 180 16.64 1.41 -6.83
N LYS A 181 16.14 2.60 -7.15
CA LYS A 181 16.85 3.56 -7.98
C LYS A 181 17.91 4.25 -7.13
N LYS A 182 19.15 4.18 -7.58
CA LYS A 182 20.28 4.86 -6.95
C LYS A 182 20.26 6.36 -7.23
#